data_4613c83d9333aad085f5dbfc95662d19
#
_entry.id   4613c83d9333aad085f5dbfc95662d19
#
_cell.length_a   1.000
_cell.length_b   1.000
_cell.length_c   1.000
_cell.angle_alpha   90.00
_cell.angle_beta   90.00
_cell.angle_gamma   90.00
#
_symmetry.space_group_name_H-M   'P 1'
#
loop_
_entity.id
_entity.type
_entity.pdbx_description
1 polymer ?
#
loop_
_entity_poly.entity_id
_entity_poly.type
_entity_poly.pdbx_seq_one_letter_code
_entity_poly.pdbx_strand_id
1 'polypeptide(L)'
;MSAVSIRRCTAIAAAAVVLLIVWLLVEDSGAITSGDLGTDASQNVLSSINLVRHGVYSMQPISPDVVPGFRREPFPNFLLAFYLKMANVLSPGLLDQVRQPFSDGFLVLVKQINLVWVAGLFLGLWLTSALVFAPMLAAHVLAFVQILMVNHFFVVKTIDGMNTELIAGMVMVWLGAVLLMALRGSSWRWLLIAGVVFGMLALTKATGAYVALVVCPAVALAMSGLSKRFWVSLLAISFGFMLAVMPWLVRNHVLFSRPVIAQGGGDVLLIRSSFNQMNRRQFIDAFYAYAPKPVRRDLLGAWMGLSDEDFSCDGRLSVFNRRLGCDQLALKEGRYDDVRSFYQRGKKAIPAALSLARDQGKALAISSFRQQPLNAFATTLPIGWRGFWGFSPSSWPGIVLNVLSYTALLLAPLFAVVEQRLSWLMVSIVPVSFFVFYGLLSHFLPRYSSPLVPASLVCIAMLVVDLIVRLVSRLWPASVPPVRLR
;
A
#
# COMPACT_ATOMS: atom_id res chain seq x y z
N MET A 1 22.83 -13.03 33.73
CA MET A 1 23.62 -11.96 33.06
C MET A 1 23.59 -10.72 33.92
N SER A 2 24.74 -10.04 34.12
CA SER A 2 24.79 -8.76 34.85
C SER A 2 24.11 -7.65 34.05
N ALA A 3 23.59 -6.60 34.73
CA ALA A 3 22.97 -5.44 34.08
C ALA A 3 23.94 -4.75 33.07
N VAL A 4 25.21 -4.77 33.32
CA VAL A 4 26.26 -4.26 32.41
C VAL A 4 26.33 -5.11 31.12
N SER A 5 26.27 -6.42 31.25
CA SER A 5 26.24 -7.34 30.08
C SER A 5 25.02 -7.13 29.21
N ILE A 6 23.84 -6.96 29.81
CA ILE A 6 22.58 -6.71 29.05
C ILE A 6 22.66 -5.38 28.30
N ARG A 7 23.17 -4.30 28.92
CA ARG A 7 23.33 -2.99 28.26
C ARG A 7 24.31 -3.07 27.08
N ARG A 8 25.41 -3.80 27.22
CA ARG A 8 26.38 -3.99 26.12
C ARG A 8 25.73 -4.78 24.96
N CYS A 9 25.03 -5.87 25.22
CA CYS A 9 24.32 -6.63 24.19
C CYS A 9 23.27 -5.78 23.47
N THR A 10 22.51 -4.94 24.18
CA THR A 10 21.54 -4.03 23.61
C THR A 10 22.19 -2.99 22.69
N ALA A 11 23.32 -2.40 23.11
CA ALA A 11 24.06 -1.45 22.29
C ALA A 11 24.63 -2.10 21.01
N ILE A 12 25.18 -3.32 21.12
CA ILE A 12 25.67 -4.09 19.97
C ILE A 12 24.53 -4.40 19.00
N ALA A 13 23.36 -4.84 19.49
CA ALA A 13 22.21 -5.12 18.65
C ALA A 13 21.70 -3.85 17.95
N ALA A 14 21.68 -2.69 18.63
CA ALA A 14 21.32 -1.42 18.00
C ALA A 14 22.32 -1.02 16.89
N ALA A 15 23.62 -1.16 17.16
CA ALA A 15 24.66 -0.90 16.17
C ALA A 15 24.52 -1.83 14.95
N ALA A 16 24.22 -3.11 15.18
CA ALA A 16 23.97 -4.08 14.10
C ALA A 16 22.79 -3.67 13.21
N VAL A 17 21.71 -3.13 13.79
CA VAL A 17 20.58 -2.59 13.00
C VAL A 17 21.01 -1.39 12.15
N VAL A 18 21.79 -0.46 12.70
CA VAL A 18 22.30 0.69 11.94
C VAL A 18 23.19 0.23 10.79
N LEU A 19 24.14 -0.68 11.06
CA LEU A 19 25.02 -1.22 10.02
C LEU A 19 24.24 -1.97 8.94
N LEU A 20 23.22 -2.75 9.31
CA LEU A 20 22.33 -3.40 8.37
C LEU A 20 21.62 -2.39 7.47
N ILE A 21 21.05 -1.33 8.03
CA ILE A 21 20.35 -0.28 7.26
C ILE A 21 21.32 0.35 6.25
N VAL A 22 22.52 0.73 6.68
CA VAL A 22 23.52 1.34 5.79
C VAL A 22 23.93 0.35 4.68
N TRP A 23 24.21 -0.89 5.03
CA TRP A 23 24.57 -1.93 4.06
C TRP A 23 23.49 -2.15 3.02
N LEU A 24 22.22 -2.32 3.46
CA LEU A 24 21.11 -2.50 2.54
C LEU A 24 20.87 -1.30 1.63
N LEU A 25 21.02 -0.06 2.13
CA LEU A 25 20.91 1.13 1.29
C LEU A 25 21.99 1.19 0.21
N VAL A 26 23.22 0.73 0.51
CA VAL A 26 24.29 0.62 -0.50
C VAL A 26 23.96 -0.45 -1.52
N GLU A 27 23.53 -1.64 -1.09
CA GLU A 27 23.14 -2.74 -1.97
C GLU A 27 21.95 -2.36 -2.86
N ASP A 28 20.89 -1.81 -2.28
CA ASP A 28 19.71 -1.37 -2.98
C ASP A 28 19.98 -0.24 -3.99
N SER A 29 20.98 0.60 -3.72
CA SER A 29 21.39 1.63 -4.69
C SER A 29 21.92 1.02 -6.00
N GLY A 30 22.56 -0.14 -5.93
CA GLY A 30 23.04 -0.90 -7.08
C GLY A 30 21.90 -1.59 -7.86
N ALA A 31 20.74 -1.76 -7.25
CA ALA A 31 19.54 -2.33 -7.92
C ALA A 31 18.75 -1.30 -8.74
N ILE A 32 19.08 -0.01 -8.64
CA ILE A 32 18.45 1.06 -9.41
C ILE A 32 19.05 1.11 -10.80
N THR A 33 18.21 0.95 -11.82
CA THR A 33 18.60 0.88 -13.23
C THR A 33 18.00 2.03 -14.06
N SER A 34 18.49 2.21 -15.29
CA SER A 34 17.91 3.12 -16.27
C SER A 34 16.68 2.55 -17.00
N GLY A 35 16.14 1.41 -16.53
CA GLY A 35 14.97 0.78 -17.12
C GLY A 35 13.76 1.72 -17.21
N ASP A 36 12.93 1.51 -18.22
CA ASP A 36 11.77 2.35 -18.53
C ASP A 36 10.80 2.49 -17.37
N LEU A 37 10.27 3.70 -17.23
CA LEU A 37 9.18 3.99 -16.33
C LEU A 37 7.87 3.44 -16.93
N GLY A 38 7.09 2.71 -16.15
CA GLY A 38 5.71 2.40 -16.53
C GLY A 38 4.84 3.67 -16.59
N THR A 39 3.67 3.57 -17.20
CA THR A 39 2.77 4.71 -17.44
C THR A 39 2.50 5.54 -16.17
N ASP A 40 2.23 4.86 -15.04
CA ASP A 40 1.95 5.53 -13.76
C ASP A 40 3.18 6.27 -13.23
N ALA A 41 4.35 5.64 -13.31
CA ALA A 41 5.63 6.21 -12.88
C ALA A 41 6.04 7.42 -13.73
N SER A 42 5.91 7.32 -15.06
CA SER A 42 6.18 8.45 -15.97
C SER A 42 5.32 9.67 -15.64
N GLN A 43 4.03 9.45 -15.33
CA GLN A 43 3.13 10.54 -14.94
C GLN A 43 3.53 11.20 -13.62
N ASN A 44 4.06 10.43 -12.65
CA ASN A 44 4.59 10.96 -11.40
C ASN A 44 5.83 11.84 -11.66
N VAL A 45 6.77 11.35 -12.45
CA VAL A 45 7.99 12.09 -12.80
C VAL A 45 7.67 13.37 -13.57
N LEU A 46 6.78 13.32 -14.58
CA LEU A 46 6.34 14.50 -15.32
C LEU A 46 5.68 15.55 -14.42
N SER A 47 4.82 15.11 -13.48
CA SER A 47 4.17 16.01 -12.53
C SER A 47 5.19 16.76 -11.67
N SER A 48 6.27 16.09 -11.29
CA SER A 48 7.35 16.67 -10.49
C SER A 48 8.22 17.64 -11.30
N ILE A 49 8.57 17.28 -12.54
CA ILE A 49 9.36 18.14 -13.43
C ILE A 49 8.58 19.42 -13.77
N ASN A 50 7.31 19.29 -14.16
CA ASN A 50 6.47 20.43 -14.50
C ASN A 50 6.28 21.36 -13.28
N LEU A 51 6.17 20.79 -12.09
CA LEU A 51 6.08 21.58 -10.86
C LEU A 51 7.37 22.40 -10.60
N VAL A 52 8.55 21.83 -10.84
CA VAL A 52 9.82 22.54 -10.62
C VAL A 52 10.08 23.59 -11.71
N ARG A 53 9.85 23.23 -12.99
CA ARG A 53 10.14 24.12 -14.12
C ARG A 53 9.14 25.25 -14.30
N HIS A 54 7.85 24.92 -14.17
CA HIS A 54 6.76 25.82 -14.56
C HIS A 54 5.88 26.24 -13.38
N GLY A 55 6.14 25.74 -12.14
CA GLY A 55 5.27 25.94 -10.99
C GLY A 55 3.89 25.29 -11.12
N VAL A 56 3.71 24.41 -12.12
CA VAL A 56 2.42 23.82 -12.51
C VAL A 56 2.44 22.32 -12.25
N TYR A 57 1.55 21.84 -11.39
CA TYR A 57 1.37 20.41 -11.18
C TYR A 57 0.59 19.80 -12.37
N SER A 58 1.27 19.01 -13.22
CA SER A 58 0.69 18.41 -14.42
C SER A 58 1.47 17.20 -14.89
N MET A 59 0.78 16.17 -15.35
CA MET A 59 1.39 14.98 -15.96
C MET A 59 1.55 15.09 -17.49
N GLN A 60 1.26 16.24 -18.07
CA GLN A 60 1.45 16.47 -19.51
C GLN A 60 2.94 16.39 -19.89
N PRO A 61 3.26 16.13 -21.17
CA PRO A 61 4.61 16.28 -21.66
C PRO A 61 5.20 17.64 -21.31
N ILE A 62 6.51 17.71 -21.18
CA ILE A 62 7.22 18.93 -20.82
C ILE A 62 7.04 19.97 -21.96
N SER A 63 6.36 21.06 -21.67
CA SER A 63 6.07 22.15 -22.60
C SER A 63 5.94 23.46 -21.81
N PRO A 64 6.23 24.63 -22.42
CA PRO A 64 5.94 25.94 -21.82
C PRO A 64 4.45 26.15 -21.47
N ASP A 65 3.56 25.58 -22.29
CA ASP A 65 2.09 25.76 -22.19
C ASP A 65 1.42 24.66 -21.36
N VAL A 66 2.08 24.18 -20.30
CA VAL A 66 1.55 23.12 -19.43
C VAL A 66 0.32 23.57 -18.66
N VAL A 67 -0.79 22.85 -18.81
CA VAL A 67 -2.05 23.10 -18.11
C VAL A 67 -2.09 22.36 -16.76
N PRO A 68 -2.59 22.99 -15.69
CA PRO A 68 -2.73 22.34 -14.39
C PRO A 68 -3.54 21.04 -14.44
N GLY A 69 -3.15 20.04 -13.64
CA GLY A 69 -3.81 18.76 -13.51
C GLY A 69 -3.90 18.28 -12.06
N PHE A 70 -4.61 17.17 -11.85
CA PHE A 70 -4.73 16.50 -10.53
C PHE A 70 -5.02 15.00 -10.68
N ARG A 71 -4.49 14.38 -11.76
CA ARG A 71 -4.72 12.94 -12.00
C ARG A 71 -3.95 12.05 -11.03
N ARG A 72 -2.78 12.51 -10.57
CA ARG A 72 -1.92 11.79 -9.64
C ARG A 72 -2.00 12.38 -8.24
N GLU A 73 -1.74 11.53 -7.26
CA GLU A 73 -1.62 11.91 -5.87
C GLU A 73 -0.40 12.82 -5.67
N PRO A 74 -0.53 13.94 -4.91
CA PRO A 74 0.49 14.99 -4.94
C PRO A 74 1.69 14.74 -4.02
N PHE A 75 1.56 14.04 -2.90
CA PHE A 75 2.61 13.98 -1.89
C PHE A 75 3.93 13.36 -2.40
N PRO A 76 3.94 12.21 -3.08
CA PRO A 76 5.16 11.67 -3.66
C PRO A 76 5.80 12.62 -4.67
N ASN A 77 4.98 13.30 -5.46
CA ASN A 77 5.45 14.16 -6.53
C ASN A 77 5.99 15.49 -6.01
N PHE A 78 5.45 16.02 -4.92
CA PHE A 78 6.03 17.20 -4.25
C PHE A 78 7.41 16.90 -3.68
N LEU A 79 7.58 15.72 -3.09
CA LEU A 79 8.88 15.31 -2.54
C LEU A 79 9.91 15.04 -3.64
N LEU A 80 9.48 14.39 -4.74
CA LEU A 80 10.34 14.24 -5.92
C LEU A 80 10.69 15.61 -6.53
N ALA A 81 9.73 16.53 -6.62
CA ALA A 81 10.00 17.89 -7.10
C ALA A 81 11.00 18.63 -6.22
N PHE A 82 10.87 18.51 -4.88
CA PHE A 82 11.85 19.05 -3.95
C PHE A 82 13.24 18.43 -4.16
N TYR A 83 13.32 17.10 -4.27
CA TYR A 83 14.57 16.39 -4.55
C TYR A 83 15.22 16.87 -5.87
N LEU A 84 14.45 16.97 -6.95
CA LEU A 84 14.93 17.46 -8.25
C LEU A 84 15.38 18.92 -8.18
N LYS A 85 14.70 19.75 -7.42
CA LYS A 85 15.11 21.15 -7.19
C LYS A 85 16.46 21.20 -6.48
N MET A 86 16.66 20.37 -5.45
CA MET A 86 17.95 20.28 -4.76
C MET A 86 19.07 19.75 -5.67
N ALA A 87 18.78 18.71 -6.47
CA ALA A 87 19.72 18.19 -7.46
C ALA A 87 20.12 19.27 -8.48
N ASN A 88 19.18 20.10 -8.93
CA ASN A 88 19.45 21.19 -9.86
C ASN A 88 20.26 22.35 -9.21
N VAL A 89 20.15 22.54 -7.89
CA VAL A 89 21.03 23.48 -7.16
C VAL A 89 22.47 22.96 -7.12
N LEU A 90 22.63 21.64 -6.92
CA LEU A 90 23.97 21.01 -6.88
C LEU A 90 24.59 20.86 -8.28
N SER A 91 23.76 20.75 -9.33
CA SER A 91 24.18 20.66 -10.74
C SER A 91 23.34 21.64 -11.57
N PRO A 92 23.74 22.93 -11.64
CA PRO A 92 22.99 23.96 -12.33
C PRO A 92 22.72 23.60 -13.79
N GLY A 93 21.47 23.81 -14.24
CA GLY A 93 21.04 23.49 -15.61
C GLY A 93 20.66 22.02 -15.82
N LEU A 94 20.74 21.16 -14.80
CA LEU A 94 20.34 19.77 -14.89
C LEU A 94 18.93 19.62 -15.46
N LEU A 95 17.99 20.38 -14.92
CA LEU A 95 16.59 20.29 -15.34
C LEU A 95 16.36 20.87 -16.75
N ASP A 96 17.12 21.86 -17.17
CA ASP A 96 16.99 22.46 -18.51
C ASP A 96 17.36 21.48 -19.63
N GLN A 97 18.20 20.51 -19.31
CA GLN A 97 18.65 19.45 -20.24
C GLN A 97 17.66 18.30 -20.35
N VAL A 98 16.71 18.16 -19.40
CA VAL A 98 15.76 17.04 -19.41
C VAL A 98 14.81 17.14 -20.61
N ARG A 99 14.79 16.11 -21.43
CA ARG A 99 13.91 15.95 -22.61
C ARG A 99 13.22 14.60 -22.53
N GLN A 100 12.16 14.44 -23.31
CA GLN A 100 11.50 13.16 -23.53
C GLN A 100 11.91 12.58 -24.90
N PRO A 101 12.28 11.29 -24.97
CA PRO A 101 12.41 10.31 -23.86
C PRO A 101 13.51 10.71 -22.87
N PHE A 102 13.37 10.30 -21.61
CA PHE A 102 14.35 10.60 -20.55
C PHE A 102 15.67 9.85 -20.78
N SER A 103 16.79 10.52 -20.51
CA SER A 103 18.11 9.89 -20.56
C SER A 103 18.31 8.88 -19.41
N ASP A 104 19.16 7.88 -19.61
CA ASP A 104 19.49 6.86 -18.62
C ASP A 104 19.95 7.46 -17.29
N GLY A 105 20.87 8.44 -17.33
CA GLY A 105 21.33 9.11 -16.13
C GLY A 105 20.24 9.83 -15.35
N PHE A 106 19.29 10.44 -16.08
CA PHE A 106 18.14 11.09 -15.43
C PHE A 106 17.18 10.07 -14.82
N LEU A 107 16.94 8.92 -15.49
CA LEU A 107 16.11 7.84 -14.94
C LEU A 107 16.69 7.28 -13.64
N VAL A 108 17.99 7.05 -13.58
CA VAL A 108 18.67 6.63 -12.36
C VAL A 108 18.55 7.70 -11.28
N LEU A 109 18.81 8.98 -11.60
CA LEU A 109 18.71 10.08 -10.65
C LEU A 109 17.33 10.15 -9.99
N VAL A 110 16.25 10.14 -10.77
CA VAL A 110 14.89 10.26 -10.21
C VAL A 110 14.53 9.07 -9.31
N LYS A 111 15.02 7.87 -9.63
CA LYS A 111 14.76 6.66 -8.85
C LYS A 111 15.55 6.63 -7.53
N GLN A 112 16.68 7.35 -7.43
CA GLN A 112 17.47 7.41 -6.20
C GLN A 112 16.71 8.00 -5.00
N ILE A 113 15.64 8.79 -5.21
CA ILE A 113 14.77 9.23 -4.11
C ILE A 113 14.19 8.05 -3.33
N ASN A 114 14.04 6.88 -3.97
CA ASN A 114 13.52 5.70 -3.31
C ASN A 114 14.41 5.24 -2.13
N LEU A 115 15.72 5.52 -2.16
CA LEU A 115 16.61 5.25 -1.03
C LEU A 115 16.20 6.02 0.24
N VAL A 116 15.67 7.24 0.09
CA VAL A 116 15.13 8.03 1.21
C VAL A 116 13.90 7.34 1.80
N TRP A 117 13.03 6.80 0.94
CA TRP A 117 11.84 6.07 1.40
C TRP A 117 12.21 4.75 2.06
N VAL A 118 13.20 4.05 1.54
CA VAL A 118 13.73 2.81 2.14
C VAL A 118 14.33 3.10 3.51
N ALA A 119 15.17 4.12 3.64
CA ALA A 119 15.73 4.53 4.93
C ALA A 119 14.61 4.89 5.93
N GLY A 120 13.63 5.69 5.50
CA GLY A 120 12.47 6.02 6.31
C GLY A 120 11.65 4.79 6.73
N LEU A 121 11.46 3.81 5.83
CA LEU A 121 10.76 2.57 6.11
C LEU A 121 11.50 1.74 7.17
N PHE A 122 12.81 1.56 7.03
CA PHE A 122 13.61 0.78 7.99
C PHE A 122 13.67 1.43 9.38
N LEU A 123 13.81 2.75 9.43
CA LEU A 123 13.75 3.51 10.68
C LEU A 123 12.35 3.39 11.32
N GLY A 124 11.29 3.46 10.54
CA GLY A 124 9.92 3.27 11.01
C GLY A 124 9.67 1.86 11.57
N LEU A 125 10.19 0.81 10.92
CA LEU A 125 10.13 -0.57 11.40
C LEU A 125 10.90 -0.74 12.72
N TRP A 126 12.10 -0.17 12.80
CA TRP A 126 12.90 -0.20 14.02
C TRP A 126 12.18 0.50 15.19
N LEU A 127 11.63 1.69 14.95
CA LEU A 127 10.84 2.39 15.95
C LEU A 127 9.59 1.59 16.37
N THR A 128 8.85 1.04 15.41
CA THR A 128 7.67 0.21 15.67
C THR A 128 8.05 -0.99 16.54
N SER A 129 9.15 -1.68 16.23
CA SER A 129 9.65 -2.80 17.02
C SER A 129 10.02 -2.37 18.45
N ALA A 130 10.69 -1.22 18.62
CA ALA A 130 11.01 -0.65 19.94
C ALA A 130 9.76 -0.26 20.75
N LEU A 131 8.70 0.10 20.04
CA LEU A 131 7.40 0.40 20.67
C LEU A 131 6.59 -0.85 21.00
N VAL A 132 6.70 -1.94 20.28
CA VAL A 132 5.88 -3.15 20.46
C VAL A 132 6.53 -4.16 21.39
N PHE A 133 7.84 -4.36 21.26
CA PHE A 133 8.55 -5.45 21.94
C PHE A 133 9.34 -4.98 23.16
N ALA A 134 9.39 -5.84 24.16
CA ALA A 134 10.24 -5.71 25.34
C ALA A 134 10.84 -7.08 25.69
N PRO A 135 12.09 -7.16 26.18
CA PRO A 135 13.03 -6.04 26.42
C PRO A 135 13.60 -5.45 25.13
N MET A 136 14.33 -4.31 25.25
CA MET A 136 14.90 -3.58 24.09
C MET A 136 15.85 -4.44 23.22
N LEU A 137 16.56 -5.40 23.81
CA LEU A 137 17.40 -6.33 23.04
C LEU A 137 16.56 -7.15 22.04
N ALA A 138 15.41 -7.69 22.50
CA ALA A 138 14.49 -8.42 21.61
C ALA A 138 13.93 -7.50 20.50
N ALA A 139 13.61 -6.25 20.84
CA ALA A 139 13.16 -5.27 19.87
C ALA A 139 14.18 -5.01 18.76
N HIS A 140 15.46 -4.89 19.07
CA HIS A 140 16.52 -4.71 18.08
C HIS A 140 16.72 -5.96 17.21
N VAL A 141 16.72 -7.16 17.81
CA VAL A 141 16.83 -8.41 17.06
C VAL A 141 15.66 -8.59 16.11
N LEU A 142 14.42 -8.34 16.58
CA LEU A 142 13.22 -8.44 15.74
C LEU A 142 13.20 -7.38 14.64
N ALA A 143 13.65 -6.15 14.94
CA ALA A 143 13.79 -5.11 13.92
C ALA A 143 14.79 -5.54 12.83
N PHE A 144 15.93 -6.11 13.21
CA PHE A 144 16.94 -6.63 12.28
C PHE A 144 16.32 -7.66 11.31
N VAL A 145 15.61 -8.65 11.85
CA VAL A 145 14.94 -9.69 11.04
C VAL A 145 13.84 -9.09 10.15
N GLN A 146 13.01 -8.19 10.70
CA GLN A 146 11.94 -7.55 9.93
C GLN A 146 12.50 -6.69 8.78
N ILE A 147 13.57 -5.93 9.00
CA ILE A 147 14.22 -5.13 7.97
C ILE A 147 14.72 -6.02 6.83
N LEU A 148 15.40 -7.14 7.13
CA LEU A 148 15.84 -8.10 6.12
C LEU A 148 14.67 -8.67 5.32
N MET A 149 13.59 -9.08 6.00
CA MET A 149 12.41 -9.63 5.35
C MET A 149 11.69 -8.59 4.48
N VAL A 150 11.53 -7.36 4.97
CA VAL A 150 10.91 -6.26 4.22
C VAL A 150 11.77 -5.90 3.01
N ASN A 151 13.10 -5.86 3.17
CA ASN A 151 13.99 -5.63 2.03
C ASN A 151 13.77 -6.69 0.94
N HIS A 152 13.85 -7.96 1.29
CA HIS A 152 13.73 -9.06 0.34
C HIS A 152 12.36 -9.14 -0.35
N PHE A 153 11.26 -9.01 0.41
CA PHE A 153 9.92 -9.24 -0.12
C PHE A 153 9.21 -8.00 -0.66
N PHE A 154 9.67 -6.81 -0.30
CA PHE A 154 9.02 -5.56 -0.68
C PHE A 154 9.96 -4.58 -1.37
N VAL A 155 11.11 -4.20 -0.74
CA VAL A 155 11.99 -3.15 -1.28
C VAL A 155 12.59 -3.56 -2.61
N VAL A 156 13.23 -4.72 -2.71
CA VAL A 156 13.86 -5.22 -3.94
C VAL A 156 12.90 -5.26 -5.13
N LYS A 157 11.58 -5.44 -4.88
CA LYS A 157 10.56 -5.44 -5.94
C LYS A 157 10.04 -4.06 -6.32
N THR A 158 10.33 -3.05 -5.54
CA THR A 158 9.73 -1.71 -5.70
C THR A 158 10.74 -0.60 -5.90
N ILE A 159 12.01 -0.83 -5.54
CA ILE A 159 13.05 0.22 -5.50
C ILE A 159 13.39 0.79 -6.88
N ASP A 160 13.38 -0.04 -7.94
CA ASP A 160 13.65 0.41 -9.31
C ASP A 160 12.41 1.05 -9.99
N GLY A 161 11.30 1.20 -9.26
CA GLY A 161 10.06 1.79 -9.77
C GLY A 161 9.77 3.17 -9.17
N MET A 162 9.11 4.04 -9.93
CA MET A 162 8.63 5.35 -9.46
C MET A 162 7.13 5.31 -9.13
N ASN A 163 6.68 4.18 -8.61
CA ASN A 163 5.32 3.98 -8.15
C ASN A 163 5.14 4.41 -6.69
N THR A 164 3.91 4.58 -6.26
CA THR A 164 3.58 5.09 -4.92
C THR A 164 3.58 4.00 -3.83
N GLU A 165 3.89 2.73 -4.18
CA GLU A 165 3.83 1.59 -3.26
C GLU A 165 4.85 1.69 -2.13
N LEU A 166 6.10 2.04 -2.46
CA LEU A 166 7.19 2.11 -1.49
C LEU A 166 6.95 3.21 -0.44
N ILE A 167 6.63 4.41 -0.90
CA ILE A 167 6.32 5.53 0.01
C ILE A 167 5.03 5.26 0.82
N ALA A 168 4.01 4.62 0.22
CA ALA A 168 2.80 4.25 0.96
C ALA A 168 3.10 3.24 2.07
N GLY A 169 3.94 2.23 1.82
CA GLY A 169 4.40 1.28 2.83
C GLY A 169 5.14 1.97 3.97
N MET A 170 6.08 2.87 3.64
CA MET A 170 6.79 3.68 4.62
C MET A 170 5.82 4.49 5.50
N VAL A 171 4.91 5.27 4.88
CA VAL A 171 3.98 6.13 5.61
C VAL A 171 3.02 5.30 6.47
N MET A 172 2.57 4.11 6.03
CA MET A 172 1.73 3.21 6.84
C MET A 172 2.47 2.72 8.10
N VAL A 173 3.76 2.37 8.00
CA VAL A 173 4.57 1.96 9.15
C VAL A 173 4.73 3.11 10.13
N TRP A 174 5.04 4.33 9.65
CA TRP A 174 5.12 5.51 10.50
C TRP A 174 3.79 5.86 11.16
N LEU A 175 2.68 5.71 10.45
CA LEU A 175 1.36 5.93 11.03
C LEU A 175 1.09 4.96 12.17
N GLY A 176 1.40 3.67 12.00
CA GLY A 176 1.33 2.67 13.07
C GLY A 176 2.22 3.03 14.27
N ALA A 177 3.46 3.46 14.05
CA ALA A 177 4.38 3.91 15.10
C ALA A 177 3.84 5.13 15.87
N VAL A 178 3.32 6.14 15.16
CA VAL A 178 2.74 7.34 15.78
C VAL A 178 1.47 7.01 16.57
N LEU A 179 0.62 6.10 16.08
CA LEU A 179 -0.55 5.61 16.81
C LEU A 179 -0.13 4.86 18.10
N LEU A 180 0.95 4.07 18.05
CA LEU A 180 1.53 3.43 19.24
C LEU A 180 2.07 4.47 20.24
N MET A 181 2.71 5.54 19.76
CA MET A 181 3.14 6.64 20.64
C MET A 181 1.94 7.38 21.26
N ALA A 182 0.87 7.58 20.50
CA ALA A 182 -0.37 8.15 21.02
C ALA A 182 -0.99 7.26 22.10
N LEU A 183 -1.02 5.94 21.89
CA LEU A 183 -1.51 4.98 22.86
C LEU A 183 -0.71 5.03 24.18
N ARG A 184 0.62 5.09 24.11
CA ARG A 184 1.48 5.14 25.29
C ARG A 184 1.46 6.46 26.03
N GLY A 185 1.47 7.56 25.30
CA GLY A 185 1.53 8.91 25.87
C GLY A 185 0.19 9.48 26.26
N SER A 186 -0.93 8.83 25.88
CA SER A 186 -2.32 9.31 26.07
C SER A 186 -2.48 10.81 25.69
N SER A 187 -1.71 11.28 24.71
CA SER A 187 -1.60 12.69 24.34
C SER A 187 -2.29 12.98 23.02
N TRP A 188 -3.16 13.99 23.02
CA TRP A 188 -3.81 14.50 21.81
C TRP A 188 -2.81 15.00 20.74
N ARG A 189 -1.60 15.41 21.13
CA ARG A 189 -0.54 15.87 20.22
C ARG A 189 -0.10 14.74 19.28
N TRP A 190 0.05 13.53 19.80
CA TRP A 190 0.40 12.38 18.96
C TRP A 190 -0.75 11.99 18.03
N LEU A 191 -2.01 12.18 18.44
CA LEU A 191 -3.16 11.98 17.56
C LEU A 191 -3.22 13.04 16.45
N LEU A 192 -2.88 14.29 16.74
CA LEU A 192 -2.73 15.33 15.73
C LEU A 192 -1.66 14.94 14.69
N ILE A 193 -0.49 14.51 15.16
CA ILE A 193 0.61 14.03 14.28
C ILE A 193 0.16 12.81 13.48
N ALA A 194 -0.54 11.84 14.10
CA ALA A 194 -1.12 10.70 13.41
C ALA A 194 -2.08 11.14 12.29
N GLY A 195 -2.90 12.16 12.54
CA GLY A 195 -3.76 12.77 11.54
C GLY A 195 -2.98 13.34 10.37
N VAL A 196 -1.90 14.10 10.62
CA VAL A 196 -1.03 14.65 9.57
C VAL A 196 -0.40 13.53 8.74
N VAL A 197 0.17 12.50 9.38
CA VAL A 197 0.76 11.33 8.68
C VAL A 197 -0.31 10.58 7.88
N PHE A 198 -1.53 10.47 8.41
CA PHE A 198 -2.65 9.87 7.67
C PHE A 198 -3.06 10.72 6.45
N GLY A 199 -3.06 12.04 6.58
CA GLY A 199 -3.26 12.95 5.46
C GLY A 199 -2.18 12.79 4.38
N MET A 200 -0.91 12.64 4.76
CA MET A 200 0.19 12.30 3.83
C MET A 200 -0.06 10.96 3.13
N LEU A 201 -0.57 9.94 3.85
CA LEU A 201 -0.97 8.68 3.25
C LEU A 201 -2.12 8.85 2.25
N ALA A 202 -3.11 9.67 2.56
CA ALA A 202 -4.22 9.98 1.65
C ALA A 202 -3.73 10.73 0.40
N LEU A 203 -2.78 11.65 0.55
CA LEU A 203 -2.13 12.36 -0.56
C LEU A 203 -1.12 11.48 -1.34
N THR A 204 -0.83 10.26 -0.86
CA THR A 204 -0.02 9.23 -1.53
C THR A 204 -0.90 8.19 -2.22
N LYS A 205 -2.00 7.83 -1.61
CA LYS A 205 -3.03 6.90 -2.09
C LYS A 205 -4.39 7.51 -1.74
N ALA A 206 -5.08 8.05 -2.74
CA ALA A 206 -6.37 8.75 -2.54
C ALA A 206 -7.42 7.92 -1.77
N THR A 207 -7.31 6.59 -1.82
CA THR A 207 -8.07 5.63 -0.98
C THR A 207 -7.96 5.94 0.51
N GLY A 208 -6.81 6.47 0.96
CA GLY A 208 -6.58 6.84 2.36
C GLY A 208 -7.61 7.83 2.91
N ALA A 209 -8.17 8.70 2.08
CA ALA A 209 -9.22 9.62 2.52
C ALA A 209 -10.50 8.89 2.95
N TYR A 210 -10.90 7.86 2.22
CA TYR A 210 -12.08 7.05 2.56
C TYR A 210 -11.80 6.15 3.77
N VAL A 211 -10.59 5.60 3.86
CA VAL A 211 -10.15 4.80 5.00
C VAL A 211 -10.11 5.64 6.27
N ALA A 212 -9.72 6.92 6.19
CA ALA A 212 -9.70 7.83 7.33
C ALA A 212 -11.09 8.03 7.97
N LEU A 213 -12.16 8.04 7.18
CA LEU A 213 -13.54 8.16 7.69
C LEU A 213 -13.92 7.03 8.65
N VAL A 214 -13.31 5.86 8.50
CA VAL A 214 -13.55 4.69 9.37
C VAL A 214 -12.50 4.60 10.47
N VAL A 215 -11.22 4.79 10.13
CA VAL A 215 -10.11 4.58 11.05
C VAL A 215 -10.03 5.67 12.12
N CYS A 216 -10.25 6.95 11.79
CA CYS A 216 -10.17 8.01 12.79
C CYS A 216 -11.18 7.84 13.94
N PRO A 217 -12.48 7.58 13.68
CA PRO A 217 -13.43 7.28 14.75
C PRO A 217 -13.09 5.99 15.51
N ALA A 218 -12.64 4.94 14.80
CA ALA A 218 -12.29 3.67 15.44
C ALA A 218 -11.10 3.80 16.39
N VAL A 219 -10.06 4.53 16.01
CA VAL A 219 -8.89 4.83 16.86
C VAL A 219 -9.31 5.68 18.06
N ALA A 220 -10.11 6.73 17.85
CA ALA A 220 -10.61 7.57 18.94
C ALA A 220 -11.45 6.76 19.95
N LEU A 221 -12.31 5.87 19.46
CA LEU A 221 -13.12 4.97 20.27
C LEU A 221 -12.26 3.97 21.04
N ALA A 222 -11.30 3.33 20.39
CA ALA A 222 -10.41 2.35 21.01
C ALA A 222 -9.56 2.97 22.13
N MET A 223 -9.12 4.22 21.97
CA MET A 223 -8.27 4.90 22.95
C MET A 223 -9.04 5.51 24.13
N SER A 224 -10.30 5.89 23.95
CA SER A 224 -11.00 6.75 24.90
C SER A 224 -12.37 6.21 25.33
N GLY A 225 -12.86 5.12 24.72
CA GLY A 225 -14.24 4.70 24.86
C GLY A 225 -15.21 5.82 24.44
N LEU A 226 -16.49 5.68 24.76
CA LEU A 226 -17.52 6.70 24.50
C LEU A 226 -17.53 7.74 25.66
N SER A 227 -16.49 8.56 25.73
CA SER A 227 -16.31 9.59 26.75
C SER A 227 -16.07 10.97 26.13
N LYS A 228 -15.99 12.04 26.93
CA LYS A 228 -15.60 13.36 26.45
C LYS A 228 -14.22 13.34 25.73
N ARG A 229 -13.32 12.45 26.16
CA ARG A 229 -11.99 12.27 25.54
C ARG A 229 -12.10 11.71 24.12
N PHE A 230 -13.15 10.97 23.78
CA PHE A 230 -13.42 10.50 22.42
C PHE A 230 -13.49 11.66 21.44
N TRP A 231 -14.24 12.70 21.74
CA TRP A 231 -14.39 13.87 20.88
C TRP A 231 -13.09 14.63 20.72
N VAL A 232 -12.31 14.79 21.80
CA VAL A 232 -10.99 15.44 21.73
C VAL A 232 -10.04 14.62 20.85
N SER A 233 -10.03 13.30 20.99
CA SER A 233 -9.21 12.40 20.19
C SER A 233 -9.62 12.43 18.72
N LEU A 234 -10.92 12.37 18.45
CA LEU A 234 -11.46 12.43 17.09
C LEU A 234 -11.17 13.78 16.43
N LEU A 235 -11.37 14.88 17.14
CA LEU A 235 -11.06 16.22 16.63
C LEU A 235 -9.57 16.40 16.37
N ALA A 236 -8.70 15.92 17.27
CA ALA A 236 -7.26 16.03 17.10
C ALA A 236 -6.76 15.29 15.83
N ILE A 237 -7.15 14.02 15.67
CA ILE A 237 -6.73 13.23 14.50
C ILE A 237 -7.35 13.76 13.20
N SER A 238 -8.63 14.17 13.24
CA SER A 238 -9.32 14.72 12.07
C SER A 238 -8.76 16.08 11.67
N PHE A 239 -8.44 16.95 12.64
CA PHE A 239 -7.82 18.24 12.37
C PHE A 239 -6.43 18.08 11.76
N GLY A 240 -5.60 17.18 12.31
CA GLY A 240 -4.29 16.85 11.71
C GLY A 240 -4.42 16.35 10.26
N PHE A 241 -5.39 15.46 10.01
CA PHE A 241 -5.69 14.97 8.67
C PHE A 241 -6.07 16.11 7.71
N MET A 242 -7.00 16.96 8.13
CA MET A 242 -7.46 18.10 7.33
C MET A 242 -6.34 19.12 7.08
N LEU A 243 -5.47 19.38 8.07
CA LEU A 243 -4.32 20.27 7.92
C LEU A 243 -3.40 19.82 6.76
N ALA A 244 -3.21 18.51 6.57
CA ALA A 244 -2.40 17.98 5.48
C ALA A 244 -3.15 18.00 4.13
N VAL A 245 -4.45 17.68 4.10
CA VAL A 245 -5.19 17.41 2.87
C VAL A 245 -5.87 18.66 2.30
N MET A 246 -6.34 19.58 3.17
CA MET A 246 -7.13 20.76 2.76
C MET A 246 -6.44 21.67 1.75
N PRO A 247 -5.13 22.00 1.88
CA PRO A 247 -4.49 22.87 0.88
C PRO A 247 -4.64 22.33 -0.55
N TRP A 248 -4.53 21.02 -0.70
CA TRP A 248 -4.68 20.36 -1.99
C TRP A 248 -6.13 20.32 -2.48
N LEU A 249 -7.08 20.06 -1.59
CA LEU A 249 -8.51 20.07 -1.93
C LEU A 249 -8.98 21.47 -2.33
N VAL A 250 -8.55 22.51 -1.62
CA VAL A 250 -8.84 23.92 -1.94
C VAL A 250 -8.28 24.28 -3.32
N ARG A 251 -7.00 23.92 -3.59
CA ARG A 251 -6.40 24.12 -4.92
C ARG A 251 -7.24 23.47 -6.01
N ASN A 252 -7.63 22.22 -5.83
CA ASN A 252 -8.39 21.48 -6.83
C ASN A 252 -9.83 22.01 -6.98
N HIS A 253 -10.41 22.51 -5.90
CA HIS A 253 -11.71 23.18 -5.97
C HIS A 253 -11.62 24.49 -6.76
N VAL A 254 -10.63 25.32 -6.48
CA VAL A 254 -10.43 26.60 -7.17
C VAL A 254 -10.15 26.41 -8.67
N LEU A 255 -9.26 25.48 -9.03
CA LEU A 255 -8.83 25.29 -10.41
C LEU A 255 -9.81 24.46 -11.26
N PHE A 256 -10.54 23.54 -10.64
CA PHE A 256 -11.32 22.52 -11.36
C PHE A 256 -12.76 22.37 -10.86
N SER A 257 -13.18 23.17 -9.85
CA SER A 257 -14.47 23.05 -9.15
C SER A 257 -14.72 21.66 -8.56
N ARG A 258 -13.63 20.93 -8.20
CA ARG A 258 -13.66 19.54 -7.71
C ARG A 258 -12.75 19.35 -6.50
N PRO A 259 -13.28 19.28 -5.26
CA PRO A 259 -12.49 19.08 -4.05
C PRO A 259 -12.14 17.58 -3.86
N VAL A 260 -11.33 17.01 -4.75
CA VAL A 260 -10.89 15.60 -4.71
C VAL A 260 -9.37 15.53 -4.76
N ILE A 261 -8.80 14.45 -4.20
CA ILE A 261 -7.34 14.28 -4.14
C ILE A 261 -6.76 13.99 -5.52
N ALA A 262 -7.34 13.03 -6.25
CA ALA A 262 -6.87 12.62 -7.56
C ALA A 262 -8.04 12.21 -8.46
N GLN A 263 -7.82 12.28 -9.78
CA GLN A 263 -8.75 11.74 -10.77
C GLN A 263 -8.56 10.22 -10.92
N GLY A 264 -9.63 9.49 -11.26
CA GLY A 264 -9.56 8.07 -11.63
C GLY A 264 -10.25 7.14 -10.65
N GLY A 265 -10.76 7.62 -9.51
CA GLY A 265 -11.54 6.79 -8.60
C GLY A 265 -12.78 6.17 -9.26
N GLY A 266 -13.44 6.90 -10.17
CA GLY A 266 -14.54 6.40 -10.99
C GLY A 266 -14.13 5.27 -11.91
N ASP A 267 -12.95 5.36 -12.54
CA ASP A 267 -12.42 4.32 -13.43
C ASP A 267 -12.14 3.01 -12.65
N VAL A 268 -11.57 3.12 -11.46
CA VAL A 268 -11.30 1.96 -10.59
C VAL A 268 -12.58 1.29 -10.15
N LEU A 269 -13.59 2.08 -9.77
CA LEU A 269 -14.89 1.57 -9.36
C LEU A 269 -15.64 0.92 -10.53
N LEU A 270 -15.51 1.47 -11.74
CA LEU A 270 -16.09 0.92 -12.96
C LEU A 270 -15.44 -0.43 -13.33
N ILE A 271 -14.11 -0.53 -13.24
CA ILE A 271 -13.43 -1.81 -13.39
C ILE A 271 -13.91 -2.80 -12.34
N ARG A 272 -14.09 -2.38 -11.09
CA ARG A 272 -14.60 -3.24 -10.02
C ARG A 272 -16.01 -3.73 -10.31
N SER A 273 -16.89 -2.87 -10.83
CA SER A 273 -18.27 -3.22 -11.13
C SER A 273 -18.40 -4.29 -12.22
N SER A 274 -17.45 -4.37 -13.18
CA SER A 274 -17.45 -5.44 -14.19
C SER A 274 -17.29 -6.84 -13.57
N PHE A 275 -16.59 -6.95 -12.43
CA PHE A 275 -16.45 -8.21 -11.73
C PHE A 275 -17.73 -8.67 -11.00
N ASN A 276 -18.69 -7.76 -10.76
CA ASN A 276 -19.99 -8.13 -10.19
C ASN A 276 -20.81 -9.03 -11.13
N GLN A 277 -20.43 -9.09 -12.42
CA GLN A 277 -21.08 -9.92 -13.43
C GLN A 277 -20.58 -11.37 -13.44
N MET A 278 -19.68 -11.76 -12.52
CA MET A 278 -19.24 -13.14 -12.41
C MET A 278 -20.43 -14.09 -12.15
N ASN A 279 -20.54 -15.12 -12.97
CA ASN A 279 -21.43 -16.24 -12.66
C ASN A 279 -20.79 -17.17 -11.62
N ARG A 280 -21.56 -18.15 -11.12
CA ARG A 280 -21.10 -19.09 -10.07
C ARG A 280 -19.81 -19.84 -10.44
N ARG A 281 -19.68 -20.28 -11.70
CA ARG A 281 -18.48 -20.99 -12.18
C ARG A 281 -17.27 -20.04 -12.19
N GLN A 282 -17.43 -18.86 -12.76
CA GLN A 282 -16.37 -17.82 -12.79
C GLN A 282 -15.96 -17.39 -11.40
N PHE A 283 -16.90 -17.33 -10.44
CA PHE A 283 -16.57 -17.04 -9.05
C PHE A 283 -15.59 -18.06 -8.45
N ILE A 284 -15.84 -19.36 -8.70
CA ILE A 284 -14.95 -20.45 -8.24
C ILE A 284 -13.62 -20.39 -9.00
N ASP A 285 -13.66 -20.24 -10.32
CA ASP A 285 -12.50 -20.16 -11.20
C ASP A 285 -11.56 -19.00 -10.84
N ALA A 286 -12.11 -17.92 -10.28
CA ALA A 286 -11.32 -16.76 -9.85
C ALA A 286 -10.31 -17.10 -8.76
N PHE A 287 -10.59 -18.06 -7.88
CA PHE A 287 -9.63 -18.50 -6.86
C PHE A 287 -8.41 -19.17 -7.49
N TYR A 288 -8.61 -19.97 -8.54
CA TYR A 288 -7.50 -20.49 -9.33
C TYR A 288 -6.76 -19.36 -10.07
N ALA A 289 -7.51 -18.53 -10.80
CA ALA A 289 -6.92 -17.51 -11.66
C ALA A 289 -6.06 -16.49 -10.89
N TYR A 290 -6.39 -16.23 -9.63
CA TYR A 290 -5.69 -15.23 -8.80
C TYR A 290 -4.66 -15.82 -7.85
N ALA A 291 -4.57 -17.13 -7.73
CA ALA A 291 -3.53 -17.78 -6.92
C ALA A 291 -2.14 -17.65 -7.57
N PRO A 292 -1.04 -17.67 -6.79
CA PRO A 292 0.31 -17.77 -7.32
C PRO A 292 0.52 -19.06 -8.11
N LYS A 293 1.46 -19.04 -9.07
CA LYS A 293 1.72 -20.15 -9.97
C LYS A 293 1.95 -21.50 -9.24
N PRO A 294 2.74 -21.60 -8.15
CA PRO A 294 2.88 -22.87 -7.45
C PRO A 294 1.56 -23.38 -6.84
N VAL A 295 0.76 -22.49 -6.22
CA VAL A 295 -0.56 -22.86 -5.65
C VAL A 295 -1.51 -23.33 -6.74
N ARG A 296 -1.54 -22.65 -7.89
CA ARG A 296 -2.37 -23.06 -9.03
C ARG A 296 -2.00 -24.44 -9.53
N ARG A 297 -0.71 -24.64 -9.83
CA ARG A 297 -0.23 -25.86 -10.46
C ARG A 297 -0.28 -27.07 -9.49
N ASP A 298 0.21 -26.87 -8.27
CA ASP A 298 0.50 -27.98 -7.37
C ASP A 298 -0.68 -28.34 -6.45
N LEU A 299 -1.62 -27.37 -6.20
CA LEU A 299 -2.77 -27.61 -5.32
C LEU A 299 -4.12 -27.51 -6.06
N LEU A 300 -4.37 -26.40 -6.75
CA LEU A 300 -5.72 -26.13 -7.27
C LEU A 300 -5.98 -26.76 -8.63
N GLY A 301 -4.94 -26.95 -9.47
CA GLY A 301 -5.09 -27.43 -10.84
C GLY A 301 -5.72 -28.82 -10.91
N ALA A 302 -5.17 -29.77 -10.19
CA ALA A 302 -5.70 -31.13 -10.14
C ALA A 302 -7.12 -31.20 -9.55
N TRP A 303 -7.38 -30.40 -8.49
CA TRP A 303 -8.68 -30.37 -7.83
C TRP A 303 -9.78 -29.73 -8.68
N MET A 304 -9.45 -28.68 -9.44
CA MET A 304 -10.42 -27.91 -10.25
C MET A 304 -10.46 -28.35 -11.71
N GLY A 305 -9.56 -29.22 -12.15
CA GLY A 305 -9.40 -29.61 -13.56
C GLY A 305 -9.04 -28.42 -14.44
N LEU A 306 -8.13 -27.55 -13.94
CA LEU A 306 -7.70 -26.33 -14.60
C LEU A 306 -6.17 -26.34 -14.79
N SER A 307 -5.71 -25.72 -15.89
CA SER A 307 -4.31 -25.56 -16.22
C SER A 307 -3.98 -24.12 -16.63
N ASP A 308 -2.69 -23.83 -16.82
CA ASP A 308 -2.27 -22.52 -17.35
C ASP A 308 -2.72 -22.34 -18.83
N GLU A 309 -3.08 -23.39 -19.57
CA GLU A 309 -3.61 -23.34 -20.93
C GLU A 309 -5.02 -22.74 -20.97
N ASP A 310 -5.79 -22.88 -19.89
CA ASP A 310 -7.12 -22.27 -19.76
C ASP A 310 -7.11 -20.72 -19.78
N PHE A 311 -5.93 -20.09 -19.60
CA PHE A 311 -5.76 -18.65 -19.81
C PHE A 311 -5.64 -18.24 -21.29
N SER A 312 -5.61 -19.17 -22.24
CA SER A 312 -5.67 -18.86 -23.67
C SER A 312 -6.95 -18.08 -24.02
N CYS A 313 -6.97 -17.46 -25.20
CA CYS A 313 -8.09 -16.61 -25.60
C CYS A 313 -9.42 -17.36 -25.69
N ASP A 314 -9.38 -18.65 -26.02
CA ASP A 314 -10.57 -19.51 -26.08
C ASP A 314 -10.75 -20.33 -24.80
N GLY A 315 -9.81 -20.24 -23.87
CA GLY A 315 -9.82 -20.98 -22.63
C GLY A 315 -10.83 -20.46 -21.63
N ARG A 316 -11.17 -21.31 -20.66
CA ARG A 316 -12.14 -21.07 -19.58
C ARG A 316 -11.81 -19.86 -18.72
N LEU A 317 -10.50 -19.56 -18.54
CA LEU A 317 -10.00 -18.47 -17.71
C LEU A 317 -9.69 -17.18 -18.50
N SER A 318 -10.05 -17.11 -19.80
CA SER A 318 -9.83 -15.92 -20.65
C SER A 318 -10.42 -14.64 -20.04
N VAL A 319 -11.56 -14.75 -19.34
CA VAL A 319 -12.23 -13.61 -18.66
C VAL A 319 -11.39 -12.97 -17.54
N PHE A 320 -10.39 -13.67 -17.02
CA PHE A 320 -9.45 -13.17 -16.00
C PHE A 320 -8.14 -12.64 -16.60
N ASN A 321 -7.94 -12.80 -17.91
CA ASN A 321 -6.74 -12.33 -18.58
C ASN A 321 -6.71 -10.81 -18.58
N ARG A 322 -5.63 -10.24 -18.02
CA ARG A 322 -5.44 -8.79 -17.93
C ARG A 322 -4.66 -8.21 -19.07
N ARG A 323 -3.92 -9.05 -19.80
CA ARG A 323 -3.13 -8.62 -20.95
C ARG A 323 -4.07 -8.33 -22.11
N LEU A 324 -3.70 -7.35 -22.94
CA LEU A 324 -4.51 -6.95 -24.09
C LEU A 324 -4.62 -8.03 -25.17
N GLY A 325 -3.79 -9.09 -25.13
CA GLY A 325 -3.63 -10.05 -26.23
C GLY A 325 -4.93 -10.58 -26.81
N CYS A 326 -5.85 -11.08 -25.97
CA CYS A 326 -7.10 -11.67 -26.45
C CYS A 326 -8.15 -10.65 -26.91
N ASP A 327 -8.18 -9.47 -26.25
CA ASP A 327 -9.20 -8.46 -26.51
C ASP A 327 -8.68 -7.35 -27.45
N GLN A 328 -7.42 -7.42 -27.85
CA GLN A 328 -6.76 -6.33 -28.57
C GLN A 328 -7.42 -6.00 -29.92
N LEU A 329 -7.78 -7.03 -30.69
CA LEU A 329 -8.42 -6.85 -31.98
C LEU A 329 -9.79 -6.25 -31.82
N ALA A 330 -10.62 -6.82 -30.92
CA ALA A 330 -11.96 -6.32 -30.62
C ALA A 330 -11.94 -4.84 -30.17
N LEU A 331 -10.99 -4.47 -29.31
CA LEU A 331 -10.82 -3.09 -28.85
C LEU A 331 -10.36 -2.14 -29.96
N LYS A 332 -9.49 -2.59 -30.86
CA LYS A 332 -9.03 -1.78 -32.02
C LYS A 332 -10.15 -1.55 -33.03
N GLU A 333 -11.00 -2.53 -33.24
CA GLU A 333 -12.12 -2.49 -34.18
C GLU A 333 -13.40 -1.89 -33.59
N GLY A 334 -13.38 -1.47 -32.32
CA GLY A 334 -14.55 -0.91 -31.64
C GLY A 334 -15.64 -1.93 -31.31
N ARG A 335 -15.34 -3.24 -31.42
CA ARG A 335 -16.26 -4.34 -31.08
C ARG A 335 -16.23 -4.64 -29.59
N TYR A 336 -16.76 -3.71 -28.79
CA TYR A 336 -16.67 -3.75 -27.32
C TYR A 336 -17.44 -4.93 -26.71
N ASP A 337 -18.49 -5.43 -27.37
CA ASP A 337 -19.26 -6.59 -26.92
C ASP A 337 -18.47 -7.90 -26.99
N ASP A 338 -17.46 -7.97 -27.87
CA ASP A 338 -16.56 -9.11 -28.00
C ASP A 338 -15.46 -9.15 -26.94
N VAL A 339 -15.30 -8.08 -26.14
CA VAL A 339 -14.30 -8.01 -25.07
C VAL A 339 -14.69 -8.95 -23.92
N ARG A 340 -13.88 -9.98 -23.68
CA ARG A 340 -14.15 -11.05 -22.69
C ARG A 340 -13.65 -10.74 -21.31
N SER A 341 -12.49 -10.10 -21.19
CA SER A 341 -11.82 -9.85 -19.91
C SER A 341 -12.57 -8.82 -19.06
N PHE A 342 -12.92 -9.18 -17.84
CA PHE A 342 -13.54 -8.26 -16.86
C PHE A 342 -12.78 -6.95 -16.72
N TYR A 343 -11.44 -7.02 -16.66
CA TYR A 343 -10.60 -5.83 -16.53
C TYR A 343 -10.71 -4.91 -17.74
N GLN A 344 -10.62 -5.46 -18.95
CA GLN A 344 -10.69 -4.66 -20.17
C GLN A 344 -12.10 -4.14 -20.44
N ARG A 345 -13.14 -4.92 -20.14
CA ARG A 345 -14.53 -4.47 -20.20
C ARG A 345 -14.74 -3.25 -19.32
N GLY A 346 -14.29 -3.29 -18.06
CA GLY A 346 -14.39 -2.16 -17.15
C GLY A 346 -13.51 -0.97 -17.54
N LYS A 347 -12.34 -1.21 -18.15
CA LYS A 347 -11.36 -0.16 -18.45
C LYS A 347 -11.57 0.49 -19.83
N LYS A 348 -11.98 -0.27 -20.83
CA LYS A 348 -11.98 0.17 -22.23
C LYS A 348 -13.37 0.12 -22.87
N ALA A 349 -14.08 -0.98 -22.72
CA ALA A 349 -15.35 -1.16 -23.40
C ALA A 349 -16.45 -0.22 -22.87
N ILE A 350 -16.61 -0.14 -21.55
CA ILE A 350 -17.65 0.70 -20.94
C ILE A 350 -17.35 2.21 -21.13
N PRO A 351 -16.15 2.72 -20.82
CA PRO A 351 -15.84 4.14 -21.04
C PRO A 351 -15.89 4.59 -22.49
N ALA A 352 -15.59 3.72 -23.45
CA ALA A 352 -15.63 4.08 -24.87
C ALA A 352 -17.05 4.36 -25.34
N ALA A 353 -18.04 3.67 -24.80
CA ALA A 353 -19.46 3.97 -25.03
C ALA A 353 -19.91 5.27 -24.34
N LEU A 354 -19.11 5.77 -23.38
CA LEU A 354 -19.43 6.87 -22.48
C LEU A 354 -18.48 8.07 -22.63
N SER A 355 -17.78 8.19 -23.73
CA SER A 355 -16.76 9.21 -23.96
C SER A 355 -17.24 10.68 -23.78
N LEU A 356 -18.50 10.87 -23.48
CA LEU A 356 -19.16 12.17 -23.32
C LEU A 356 -19.30 12.68 -21.87
N ALA A 357 -19.15 11.83 -20.84
CA ALA A 357 -19.21 12.34 -19.45
C ALA A 357 -18.54 11.39 -18.43
N ARG A 358 -17.38 11.79 -17.87
CA ARG A 358 -16.67 11.05 -16.79
C ARG A 358 -17.52 10.75 -15.55
N ASP A 359 -18.51 11.57 -15.25
CA ASP A 359 -19.41 11.37 -14.10
C ASP A 359 -20.43 10.22 -14.35
N GLN A 360 -20.70 9.86 -15.61
CA GLN A 360 -21.52 8.72 -15.95
C GLN A 360 -20.88 7.38 -15.61
N GLY A 361 -19.53 7.25 -15.68
CA GLY A 361 -18.82 6.04 -15.28
C GLY A 361 -19.03 5.69 -13.80
N LYS A 362 -19.01 6.71 -12.93
CA LYS A 362 -19.30 6.53 -11.50
C LYS A 362 -20.76 6.14 -11.25
N ALA A 363 -21.68 6.79 -11.95
CA ALA A 363 -23.12 6.49 -11.85
C ALA A 363 -23.43 5.05 -12.30
N LEU A 364 -22.83 4.61 -13.41
CA LEU A 364 -22.96 3.23 -13.90
C LEU A 364 -22.38 2.20 -12.92
N ALA A 365 -21.19 2.46 -12.38
CA ALA A 365 -20.63 1.59 -11.37
C ALA A 365 -21.58 1.44 -10.17
N ILE A 366 -22.07 2.57 -9.64
CA ILE A 366 -23.03 2.58 -8.52
C ILE A 366 -24.33 1.83 -8.89
N SER A 367 -24.86 2.01 -10.11
CA SER A 367 -26.05 1.29 -10.56
C SER A 367 -25.83 -0.22 -10.60
N SER A 368 -24.65 -0.68 -11.08
CA SER A 368 -24.26 -2.09 -11.07
C SER A 368 -24.23 -2.68 -9.66
N PHE A 369 -23.68 -1.93 -8.69
CA PHE A 369 -23.68 -2.37 -7.28
C PHE A 369 -25.10 -2.45 -6.70
N ARG A 370 -25.97 -1.51 -7.06
CA ARG A 370 -27.39 -1.51 -6.61
C ARG A 370 -28.21 -2.61 -7.24
N GLN A 371 -27.96 -2.93 -8.51
CA GLN A 371 -28.69 -3.99 -9.23
C GLN A 371 -28.31 -5.39 -8.75
N GLN A 372 -27.06 -5.60 -8.33
CA GLN A 372 -26.55 -6.91 -7.92
C GLN A 372 -25.78 -6.83 -6.59
N PRO A 373 -26.41 -6.41 -5.48
CA PRO A 373 -25.71 -6.15 -4.21
C PRO A 373 -25.09 -7.43 -3.62
N LEU A 374 -25.78 -8.57 -3.72
CA LEU A 374 -25.26 -9.86 -3.23
C LEU A 374 -24.04 -10.33 -4.03
N ASN A 375 -24.08 -10.22 -5.36
CA ASN A 375 -22.93 -10.54 -6.21
C ASN A 375 -21.76 -9.58 -5.95
N ALA A 376 -22.04 -8.30 -5.79
CA ALA A 376 -21.02 -7.32 -5.48
C ALA A 376 -20.31 -7.64 -4.15
N PHE A 377 -21.07 -8.06 -3.13
CA PHE A 377 -20.49 -8.50 -1.86
C PHE A 377 -19.76 -9.84 -2.00
N ALA A 378 -20.38 -10.84 -2.65
CA ALA A 378 -19.77 -12.15 -2.81
C ALA A 378 -18.44 -12.08 -3.59
N THR A 379 -18.39 -11.32 -4.69
CA THR A 379 -17.17 -11.18 -5.50
C THR A 379 -16.03 -10.47 -4.78
N THR A 380 -16.29 -9.87 -3.61
CA THR A 380 -15.23 -9.37 -2.72
C THR A 380 -14.30 -10.47 -2.24
N LEU A 381 -14.78 -11.71 -2.09
CA LEU A 381 -13.96 -12.84 -1.64
C LEU A 381 -12.84 -13.20 -2.65
N PRO A 382 -13.13 -13.52 -3.93
CA PRO A 382 -12.07 -13.80 -4.89
C PRO A 382 -11.20 -12.57 -5.22
N ILE A 383 -11.74 -11.37 -5.13
CA ILE A 383 -10.96 -10.15 -5.30
C ILE A 383 -10.06 -9.92 -4.08
N GLY A 384 -10.53 -10.15 -2.86
CA GLY A 384 -9.73 -10.16 -1.64
C GLY A 384 -8.64 -11.23 -1.69
N TRP A 385 -8.97 -12.43 -2.18
CA TRP A 385 -8.00 -13.51 -2.44
C TRP A 385 -6.89 -13.06 -3.40
N ARG A 386 -7.24 -12.31 -4.45
CA ARG A 386 -6.23 -11.73 -5.35
C ARG A 386 -5.29 -10.76 -4.63
N GLY A 387 -5.83 -9.88 -3.79
CA GLY A 387 -5.05 -8.94 -2.99
C GLY A 387 -4.26 -9.59 -1.86
N PHE A 388 -4.68 -10.78 -1.39
CA PHE A 388 -4.01 -11.52 -0.33
C PHE A 388 -2.56 -11.92 -0.69
N TRP A 389 -2.22 -11.97 -1.96
CA TRP A 389 -0.90 -12.33 -2.48
C TRP A 389 0.03 -11.12 -2.64
N GLY A 390 0.06 -10.23 -1.65
CA GLY A 390 0.84 -8.98 -1.71
C GLY A 390 2.35 -9.16 -1.82
N PHE A 391 2.91 -10.28 -1.34
CA PHE A 391 4.31 -10.65 -1.54
C PHE A 391 4.61 -11.09 -2.97
N SER A 392 3.59 -11.34 -3.79
CA SER A 392 3.72 -11.94 -5.14
C SER A 392 4.68 -13.13 -5.14
N PRO A 393 4.41 -14.17 -4.32
CA PRO A 393 5.36 -15.25 -4.09
C PRO A 393 5.48 -16.16 -5.31
N SER A 394 6.72 -16.58 -5.63
CA SER A 394 7.04 -17.53 -6.71
C SER A 394 7.51 -18.90 -6.20
N SER A 395 7.71 -19.04 -4.89
CA SER A 395 8.21 -20.23 -4.22
C SER A 395 7.36 -20.61 -3.02
N TRP A 396 7.39 -21.88 -2.60
CA TRP A 396 6.63 -22.37 -1.45
C TRP A 396 6.99 -21.66 -0.13
N PRO A 397 8.26 -21.41 0.23
CA PRO A 397 8.58 -20.63 1.43
C PRO A 397 7.97 -19.24 1.41
N GLY A 398 8.01 -18.55 0.25
CA GLY A 398 7.37 -17.26 0.09
C GLY A 398 5.84 -17.33 0.22
N ILE A 399 5.21 -18.40 -0.26
CA ILE A 399 3.76 -18.64 -0.12
C ILE A 399 3.39 -18.81 1.35
N VAL A 400 4.12 -19.67 2.08
CA VAL A 400 3.87 -19.91 3.51
C VAL A 400 4.02 -18.60 4.30
N LEU A 401 5.10 -17.86 4.06
CA LEU A 401 5.31 -16.57 4.73
C LEU A 401 4.19 -15.56 4.39
N ASN A 402 3.78 -15.48 3.12
CA ASN A 402 2.68 -14.62 2.72
C ASN A 402 1.38 -14.98 3.44
N VAL A 403 1.03 -16.27 3.46
CA VAL A 403 -0.19 -16.76 4.13
C VAL A 403 -0.15 -16.43 5.61
N LEU A 404 0.93 -16.78 6.30
CA LEU A 404 1.06 -16.52 7.74
C LEU A 404 1.02 -15.03 8.05
N SER A 405 1.76 -14.19 7.30
CA SER A 405 1.85 -12.76 7.55
C SER A 405 0.52 -12.03 7.31
N TYR A 406 -0.15 -12.30 6.16
CA TYR A 406 -1.43 -11.68 5.88
C TYR A 406 -2.55 -12.20 6.78
N THR A 407 -2.52 -13.48 7.16
CA THR A 407 -3.45 -14.02 8.16
C THR A 407 -3.24 -13.34 9.52
N ALA A 408 -1.98 -13.20 9.97
CA ALA A 408 -1.68 -12.47 11.21
C ALA A 408 -2.16 -11.01 11.14
N LEU A 409 -1.95 -10.32 10.01
CA LEU A 409 -2.44 -8.96 9.79
C LEU A 409 -3.96 -8.86 9.89
N LEU A 410 -4.68 -9.73 9.18
CA LEU A 410 -6.16 -9.70 9.12
C LEU A 410 -6.81 -10.09 10.45
N LEU A 411 -6.16 -10.96 11.23
CA LEU A 411 -6.63 -11.36 12.55
C LEU A 411 -6.17 -10.40 13.67
N ALA A 412 -5.22 -9.51 13.41
CA ALA A 412 -4.69 -8.60 14.42
C ALA A 412 -5.76 -7.73 15.12
N PRO A 413 -6.78 -7.17 14.45
CA PRO A 413 -7.87 -6.47 15.14
C PRO A 413 -8.67 -7.38 16.07
N LEU A 414 -8.87 -8.66 15.72
CA LEU A 414 -9.51 -9.64 16.60
C LEU A 414 -8.65 -9.91 17.84
N PHE A 415 -7.34 -10.11 17.66
CA PHE A 415 -6.40 -10.26 18.77
C PHE A 415 -6.39 -9.03 19.69
N ALA A 416 -6.52 -7.83 19.11
CA ALA A 416 -6.62 -6.61 19.92
C ALA A 416 -7.82 -6.63 20.89
N VAL A 417 -8.97 -7.14 20.43
CA VAL A 417 -10.19 -7.25 21.22
C VAL A 417 -10.10 -8.39 22.25
N VAL A 418 -9.71 -9.60 21.78
CA VAL A 418 -9.66 -10.80 22.62
C VAL A 418 -8.59 -10.67 23.72
N GLU A 419 -7.42 -10.16 23.38
CA GLU A 419 -6.31 -10.02 24.30
C GLU A 419 -6.31 -8.68 25.05
N GLN A 420 -7.26 -7.79 24.74
CA GLN A 420 -7.35 -6.41 25.27
C GLN A 420 -6.04 -5.62 25.11
N ARG A 421 -5.32 -5.87 24.00
CA ARG A 421 -4.02 -5.25 23.68
C ARG A 421 -4.14 -4.34 22.48
N LEU A 422 -4.37 -3.07 22.71
CA LEU A 422 -4.59 -2.07 21.67
C LEU A 422 -3.39 -1.89 20.72
N SER A 423 -2.18 -2.32 21.11
CA SER A 423 -1.00 -2.28 20.21
C SER A 423 -1.22 -3.07 18.91
N TRP A 424 -1.94 -4.21 18.95
CA TRP A 424 -2.32 -4.96 17.77
C TRP A 424 -3.19 -4.13 16.81
N LEU A 425 -4.16 -3.41 17.40
CA LEU A 425 -5.04 -2.55 16.61
C LEU A 425 -4.27 -1.39 15.98
N MET A 426 -3.39 -0.72 16.74
CA MET A 426 -2.64 0.44 16.23
C MET A 426 -1.74 0.11 15.06
N VAL A 427 -1.15 -1.08 15.02
CA VAL A 427 -0.32 -1.54 13.90
C VAL A 427 -1.17 -1.96 12.70
N SER A 428 -2.33 -2.57 12.91
CA SER A 428 -3.07 -3.28 11.87
C SER A 428 -4.27 -2.53 11.30
N ILE A 429 -4.89 -1.59 12.04
CA ILE A 429 -6.18 -1.00 11.66
C ILE A 429 -6.13 -0.30 10.29
N VAL A 430 -5.05 0.44 10.00
CA VAL A 430 -4.90 1.14 8.71
C VAL A 430 -4.70 0.14 7.58
N PRO A 431 -3.69 -0.77 7.60
CA PRO A 431 -3.49 -1.72 6.51
C PRO A 431 -4.67 -2.69 6.32
N VAL A 432 -5.33 -3.13 7.40
CA VAL A 432 -6.55 -3.96 7.29
C VAL A 432 -7.69 -3.18 6.61
N SER A 433 -7.89 -1.92 6.99
CA SER A 433 -8.91 -1.07 6.37
C SER A 433 -8.63 -0.84 4.88
N PHE A 434 -7.36 -0.66 4.48
CA PHE A 434 -6.97 -0.61 3.06
C PHE A 434 -7.25 -1.92 2.35
N PHE A 435 -6.93 -3.06 2.96
CA PHE A 435 -7.20 -4.38 2.40
C PHE A 435 -8.71 -4.57 2.14
N VAL A 436 -9.53 -4.30 3.14
CA VAL A 436 -11.00 -4.40 3.05
C VAL A 436 -11.55 -3.44 1.99
N PHE A 437 -11.10 -2.19 1.99
CA PHE A 437 -11.53 -1.19 1.02
C PHE A 437 -11.20 -1.60 -0.42
N TYR A 438 -9.97 -2.08 -0.66
CA TYR A 438 -9.58 -2.54 -2.00
C TYR A 438 -10.36 -3.78 -2.43
N GLY A 439 -10.66 -4.72 -1.54
CA GLY A 439 -11.50 -5.87 -1.83
C GLY A 439 -12.92 -5.49 -2.24
N LEU A 440 -13.50 -4.51 -1.54
CA LEU A 440 -14.87 -4.04 -1.78
C LEU A 440 -14.99 -3.16 -3.03
N LEU A 441 -14.10 -2.19 -3.21
CA LEU A 441 -14.29 -1.06 -4.13
C LEU A 441 -13.22 -0.95 -5.24
N SER A 442 -12.31 -1.93 -5.32
CA SER A 442 -11.26 -1.96 -6.34
C SER A 442 -11.15 -3.35 -6.98
N HIS A 443 -10.47 -3.42 -8.10
CA HIS A 443 -10.09 -4.70 -8.74
C HIS A 443 -8.87 -5.37 -8.07
N PHE A 444 -8.44 -4.88 -6.97
CA PHE A 444 -7.44 -5.30 -6.01
C PHE A 444 -6.27 -6.12 -6.59
N LEU A 445 -5.35 -5.45 -7.23
CA LEU A 445 -4.13 -6.09 -7.73
C LEU A 445 -3.16 -6.42 -6.58
N PRO A 446 -2.33 -7.47 -6.68
CA PRO A 446 -1.28 -7.74 -5.69
C PRO A 446 -0.40 -6.51 -5.38
N ARG A 447 -0.08 -5.68 -6.38
CA ARG A 447 0.67 -4.44 -6.15
C ARG A 447 -0.04 -3.44 -5.23
N TYR A 448 -1.38 -3.46 -5.14
CA TYR A 448 -2.12 -2.55 -4.24
C TYR A 448 -2.02 -2.99 -2.79
N SER A 449 -1.80 -4.29 -2.55
CA SER A 449 -1.57 -4.79 -1.20
C SER A 449 -0.08 -4.84 -0.82
N SER A 450 0.85 -4.67 -1.77
CA SER A 450 2.28 -4.68 -1.45
C SER A 450 2.68 -3.65 -0.37
N PRO A 451 2.09 -2.43 -0.27
CA PRO A 451 2.35 -1.51 0.84
C PRO A 451 1.97 -2.05 2.23
N LEU A 452 1.15 -3.11 2.29
CA LEU A 452 0.74 -3.75 3.55
C LEU A 452 1.77 -4.77 4.04
N VAL A 453 2.71 -5.19 3.19
CA VAL A 453 3.75 -6.20 3.50
C VAL A 453 4.55 -5.83 4.76
N PRO A 454 5.08 -4.60 4.93
CA PRO A 454 5.81 -4.25 6.14
C PRO A 454 4.99 -4.43 7.42
N ALA A 455 3.74 -3.97 7.44
CA ALA A 455 2.85 -4.12 8.59
C ALA A 455 2.48 -5.59 8.85
N SER A 456 2.29 -6.40 7.81
CA SER A 456 2.00 -7.84 7.95
C SER A 456 3.16 -8.59 8.59
N LEU A 457 4.40 -8.21 8.26
CA LEU A 457 5.61 -8.77 8.87
C LEU A 457 5.79 -8.33 10.34
N VAL A 458 5.34 -7.15 10.72
CA VAL A 458 5.26 -6.75 12.13
C VAL A 458 4.22 -7.61 12.86
N CYS A 459 3.04 -7.81 12.28
CA CYS A 459 1.97 -8.60 12.90
C CYS A 459 2.37 -10.07 13.10
N ILE A 460 3.05 -10.71 12.13
CA ILE A 460 3.52 -12.10 12.34
C ILE A 460 4.61 -12.15 13.43
N ALA A 461 5.51 -11.17 13.50
CA ALA A 461 6.50 -11.11 14.57
C ALA A 461 5.83 -10.96 15.96
N MET A 462 4.79 -10.13 16.07
CA MET A 462 3.98 -10.02 17.29
C MET A 462 3.36 -11.37 17.66
N LEU A 463 2.77 -12.07 16.69
CA LEU A 463 2.14 -13.39 16.92
C LEU A 463 3.16 -14.43 17.39
N VAL A 464 4.29 -14.51 16.71
CA VAL A 464 5.36 -15.47 17.06
C VAL A 464 5.90 -15.21 18.47
N VAL A 465 6.16 -13.95 18.81
CA VAL A 465 6.63 -13.58 20.16
C VAL A 465 5.57 -13.92 21.21
N ASP A 466 4.30 -13.63 20.97
CA ASP A 466 3.22 -13.94 21.91
C ASP A 466 3.09 -15.46 22.15
N LEU A 467 3.17 -16.25 21.07
CA LEU A 467 3.14 -17.72 21.14
C LEU A 467 4.34 -18.27 21.92
N ILE A 468 5.55 -17.78 21.66
CA ILE A 468 6.77 -18.19 22.39
C ILE A 468 6.62 -17.87 23.88
N VAL A 469 6.17 -16.67 24.22
CA VAL A 469 5.99 -16.23 25.62
C VAL A 469 4.98 -17.14 26.33
N ARG A 470 3.85 -17.45 25.70
CA ARG A 470 2.83 -18.35 26.27
C ARG A 470 3.37 -19.77 26.45
N LEU A 471 4.14 -20.28 25.48
CA LEU A 471 4.72 -21.61 25.57
C LEU A 471 5.74 -21.70 26.70
N VAL A 472 6.67 -20.74 26.78
CA VAL A 472 7.69 -20.70 27.83
C VAL A 472 7.06 -20.53 29.21
N SER A 473 6.05 -19.68 29.37
CA SER A 473 5.36 -19.49 30.66
C SER A 473 4.60 -20.74 31.12
N ARG A 474 4.14 -21.58 30.18
CA ARG A 474 3.51 -22.88 30.54
C ARG A 474 4.53 -23.94 30.94
N LEU A 475 5.69 -23.98 30.25
CA LEU A 475 6.72 -24.99 30.50
C LEU A 475 7.59 -24.65 31.73
N TRP A 476 7.79 -23.37 32.02
CA TRP A 476 8.62 -22.86 33.14
C TRP A 476 7.90 -21.77 33.93
N PRO A 477 6.86 -22.11 34.71
CA PRO A 477 6.04 -21.09 35.38
C PRO A 477 6.79 -20.27 36.44
N ALA A 478 7.92 -20.79 36.99
CA ALA A 478 8.67 -20.15 38.05
C ALA A 478 9.86 -19.28 37.64
N SER A 479 10.28 -19.30 36.38
CA SER A 479 11.58 -18.74 35.96
C SER A 479 11.53 -17.57 34.98
N VAL A 480 10.37 -17.22 34.45
CA VAL A 480 10.28 -16.17 33.42
C VAL A 480 9.45 -15.01 33.93
N PRO A 481 10.07 -13.82 34.15
CA PRO A 481 9.28 -12.61 34.28
C PRO A 481 8.42 -12.47 33.02
N PRO A 482 7.12 -12.18 33.14
CA PRO A 482 6.24 -12.12 31.99
C PRO A 482 6.81 -11.12 30.98
N VAL A 483 7.30 -11.61 29.83
CA VAL A 483 7.61 -10.76 28.67
C VAL A 483 6.27 -10.18 28.27
N ARG A 484 6.03 -8.96 28.69
CA ARG A 484 4.79 -8.24 28.32
C ARG A 484 5.03 -7.60 26.98
N LEU A 485 4.25 -7.97 25.97
CA LEU A 485 4.00 -7.06 24.87
C LEU A 485 3.42 -5.78 25.51
N ARG A 486 4.11 -4.70 25.34
CA ARG A 486 3.74 -3.40 25.93
C ARG A 486 2.54 -2.79 25.18
#